data_2a48c121d2d275e770418f4b995aa24c
#
_entry.id   2a48c121d2d275e770418f4b995aa24c
#
_cell.length_a   1.000
_cell.length_b   1.000
_cell.length_c   1.000
_cell.angle_alpha   90.00
_cell.angle_beta   90.00
_cell.angle_gamma   90.00
#
_symmetry.space_group_name_H-M   'P 1'
#
loop_
_entity.id
_entity.type
_entity.pdbx_description
1 polymer ?
#
loop_
_entity_poly.entity_id
_entity_poly.type
_entity_poly.pdbx_seq_one_letter_code
_entity_poly.pdbx_strand_id
1 'polypeptide(L)'
;MTTARPALDPELRDLLTGMPLMSRLDTEVLGTLRRLPSPPVETLLAHRQVDRREITVPARDGVPLPLSVYRPARAGRAGTAPCVYWIHGGGMVMGDRFSQIDIPLEWLDEFGAVVVSVDYRLAPEATGTVPVDDCYQGLLWVAEHATELGVDPDRIIVAGASAGGGLAAGVALLARDLGTPAITAQVLICPMLDHRNATPSSRQYSGVPGVWTGEMNAFGWRALLGDLTDDAIPAYVSPALAGDLAGLPTTYIDTGSAEVFRDEDVDYASRIWAAGGQAELHVWAGGFHGFDALFPQARISATARRTRTEWLARHLAA
;
A
#
# COMPACT_ATOMS: atom_id res chain seq x y z
N MET A 1 -20.12 23.78 -11.64
CA MET A 1 -18.98 24.61 -11.17
C MET A 1 -17.81 23.65 -10.98
N THR A 2 -16.67 23.89 -11.65
CA THR A 2 -15.47 23.09 -11.42
C THR A 2 -14.94 23.39 -10.02
N THR A 3 -14.84 22.36 -9.19
CA THR A 3 -14.29 22.49 -7.84
C THR A 3 -12.82 22.90 -7.94
N ALA A 4 -12.40 23.96 -7.24
CA ALA A 4 -11.00 24.38 -7.21
C ALA A 4 -10.11 23.25 -6.67
N ARG A 5 -8.94 23.05 -7.29
CA ARG A 5 -7.99 21.98 -6.99
C ARG A 5 -6.63 22.54 -6.67
N PRO A 6 -5.84 21.89 -5.80
CA PRO A 6 -4.42 22.16 -5.73
C PRO A 6 -3.75 22.01 -7.10
N ALA A 7 -2.80 22.90 -7.41
CA ALA A 7 -2.02 22.80 -8.64
C ALA A 7 -1.07 21.60 -8.55
N LEU A 8 -0.83 20.98 -9.70
CA LEU A 8 0.23 19.96 -9.81
C LEU A 8 1.61 20.62 -9.70
N ASP A 9 2.57 19.86 -9.17
CA ASP A 9 3.98 20.19 -9.31
C ASP A 9 4.30 20.39 -10.80
N PRO A 10 5.05 21.45 -11.18
CA PRO A 10 5.30 21.75 -12.59
C PRO A 10 5.99 20.60 -13.36
N GLU A 11 6.97 19.93 -12.74
CA GLU A 11 7.67 18.80 -13.36
C GLU A 11 6.72 17.61 -13.55
N LEU A 12 5.91 17.27 -12.55
CA LEU A 12 4.92 16.20 -12.63
C LEU A 12 3.83 16.51 -13.66
N ARG A 13 3.37 17.75 -13.73
CA ARG A 13 2.38 18.17 -14.75
C ARG A 13 2.92 17.96 -16.16
N ASP A 14 4.17 18.37 -16.39
CA ASP A 14 4.79 18.26 -17.70
C ASP A 14 5.02 16.77 -18.07
N LEU A 15 5.38 15.92 -17.13
CA LEU A 15 5.52 14.47 -17.30
C LEU A 15 4.17 13.77 -17.57
N LEU A 16 3.07 14.25 -16.99
CA LEU A 16 1.73 13.72 -17.28
C LEU A 16 1.24 14.08 -18.68
N THR A 17 1.83 15.10 -19.33
CA THR A 17 1.41 15.52 -20.65
C THR A 17 1.64 14.39 -21.66
N GLY A 18 0.57 13.96 -22.32
CA GLY A 18 0.63 12.85 -23.29
C GLY A 18 0.37 11.46 -22.70
N MET A 19 0.20 11.33 -21.38
CA MET A 19 -0.27 10.06 -20.81
C MET A 19 -1.77 9.88 -21.06
N PRO A 20 -2.22 8.64 -21.36
CA PRO A 20 -3.63 8.32 -21.50
C PRO A 20 -4.31 8.28 -20.12
N LEU A 21 -4.80 9.44 -19.68
CA LEU A 21 -5.54 9.54 -18.42
C LEU A 21 -7.01 9.16 -18.65
N MET A 22 -7.58 8.47 -17.68
CA MET A 22 -8.97 8.03 -17.70
C MET A 22 -9.78 8.73 -16.60
N SER A 23 -11.09 8.89 -16.84
CA SER A 23 -12.00 9.45 -15.82
C SER A 23 -12.73 8.40 -14.99
N ARG A 24 -12.82 7.16 -15.49
CA ARG A 24 -13.56 6.07 -14.83
C ARG A 24 -13.01 4.70 -15.23
N LEU A 25 -13.28 3.72 -14.39
CA LEU A 25 -13.16 2.30 -14.69
C LEU A 25 -14.54 1.68 -14.89
N ASP A 26 -14.61 0.69 -15.76
CA ASP A 26 -15.69 -0.26 -15.87
C ASP A 26 -15.09 -1.67 -16.05
N THR A 27 -15.93 -2.69 -16.14
CA THR A 27 -15.50 -4.09 -16.23
C THR A 27 -14.68 -4.37 -17.49
N GLU A 28 -15.00 -3.72 -18.61
CA GLU A 28 -14.28 -3.92 -19.88
C GLU A 28 -12.88 -3.29 -19.81
N VAL A 29 -12.80 -2.05 -19.33
CA VAL A 29 -11.53 -1.35 -19.13
C VAL A 29 -10.66 -2.10 -18.12
N LEU A 30 -11.24 -2.54 -16.99
CA LEU A 30 -10.53 -3.35 -16.01
C LEU A 30 -9.96 -4.64 -16.63
N GLY A 31 -10.77 -5.38 -17.39
CA GLY A 31 -10.33 -6.58 -18.09
C GLY A 31 -9.20 -6.30 -19.08
N THR A 32 -9.15 -5.12 -19.68
CA THR A 32 -8.05 -4.70 -20.55
C THR A 32 -6.79 -4.38 -19.75
N LEU A 33 -6.90 -3.60 -18.66
CA LEU A 33 -5.77 -3.26 -17.79
C LEU A 33 -5.13 -4.48 -17.17
N ARG A 34 -5.92 -5.45 -16.70
CA ARG A 34 -5.41 -6.71 -16.13
C ARG A 34 -4.65 -7.59 -17.14
N ARG A 35 -4.86 -7.40 -18.44
CA ARG A 35 -4.12 -8.10 -19.50
C ARG A 35 -2.81 -7.43 -19.90
N LEU A 36 -2.59 -6.20 -19.46
CA LEU A 36 -1.31 -5.52 -19.69
C LEU A 36 -0.24 -6.23 -18.86
N PRO A 37 0.89 -6.61 -19.46
CA PRO A 37 1.95 -7.26 -18.71
C PRO A 37 2.55 -6.28 -17.70
N SER A 38 2.75 -6.74 -16.48
CA SER A 38 3.59 -6.03 -15.53
C SER A 38 5.04 -5.99 -16.04
N PRO A 39 5.80 -4.93 -15.77
CA PRO A 39 7.22 -4.93 -16.10
C PRO A 39 7.90 -6.14 -15.46
N PRO A 40 8.77 -6.87 -16.20
CA PRO A 40 9.43 -8.04 -15.65
C PRO A 40 10.24 -7.64 -14.40
N VAL A 41 9.98 -8.29 -13.27
CA VAL A 41 10.70 -8.03 -12.02
C VAL A 41 12.20 -8.30 -12.17
N GLU A 42 12.59 -9.18 -13.07
CA GLU A 42 13.98 -9.48 -13.44
C GLU A 42 14.74 -8.22 -13.87
N THR A 43 14.07 -7.27 -14.52
CA THR A 43 14.67 -5.98 -14.89
C THR A 43 15.06 -5.17 -13.66
N LEU A 44 14.22 -5.18 -12.62
CA LEU A 44 14.51 -4.51 -11.35
C LEU A 44 15.62 -5.21 -10.57
N LEU A 45 15.74 -6.53 -10.72
CA LEU A 45 16.74 -7.35 -10.01
C LEU A 45 18.08 -7.43 -10.74
N ALA A 46 18.18 -7.06 -12.03
CA ALA A 46 19.35 -7.26 -12.87
C ALA A 46 20.66 -6.66 -12.31
N HIS A 47 20.55 -5.60 -11.51
CA HIS A 47 21.69 -4.89 -10.90
C HIS A 47 21.74 -5.05 -9.38
N ARG A 48 20.87 -5.90 -8.81
CA ARG A 48 20.79 -6.15 -7.36
C ARG A 48 21.34 -7.53 -7.04
N GLN A 49 22.00 -7.65 -5.89
CA GLN A 49 22.41 -8.94 -5.35
C GLN A 49 21.29 -9.48 -4.46
N VAL A 50 20.26 -10.02 -5.07
CA VAL A 50 19.02 -10.45 -4.41
C VAL A 50 18.70 -11.87 -4.83
N ASP A 51 18.44 -12.73 -3.84
CA ASP A 51 17.82 -14.03 -4.03
C ASP A 51 16.31 -13.89 -3.97
N ARG A 52 15.61 -14.33 -5.00
CA ARG A 52 14.14 -14.39 -5.04
C ARG A 52 13.66 -15.83 -4.90
N ARG A 53 12.69 -16.01 -4.03
CA ARG A 53 12.01 -17.29 -3.83
C ARG A 53 10.50 -17.09 -3.91
N GLU A 54 9.81 -17.92 -4.70
CA GLU A 54 8.36 -17.98 -4.74
C GLU A 54 7.86 -19.03 -3.75
N ILE A 55 6.87 -18.68 -2.95
CA ILE A 55 6.26 -19.53 -1.93
C ILE A 55 4.75 -19.49 -2.12
N THR A 56 4.10 -20.60 -1.81
CA THR A 56 2.64 -20.66 -1.77
C THR A 56 2.22 -21.12 -0.38
N VAL A 57 1.36 -20.32 0.25
CA VAL A 57 0.82 -20.60 1.58
C VAL A 57 -0.69 -20.77 1.49
N PRO A 58 -1.36 -21.47 2.42
CA PRO A 58 -2.80 -21.53 2.42
C PRO A 58 -3.39 -20.20 2.91
N ALA A 59 -4.35 -19.64 2.18
CA ALA A 59 -5.25 -18.62 2.70
C ALA A 59 -6.18 -19.23 3.78
N ARG A 60 -6.96 -18.39 4.46
CA ARG A 60 -7.85 -18.84 5.53
C ARG A 60 -8.86 -19.91 5.10
N ASP A 61 -9.29 -19.87 3.85
CA ASP A 61 -10.20 -20.83 3.21
C ASP A 61 -9.48 -21.98 2.50
N GLY A 62 -8.15 -22.09 2.65
CA GLY A 62 -7.32 -23.12 2.05
C GLY A 62 -6.94 -22.86 0.59
N VAL A 63 -7.38 -21.78 -0.02
CA VAL A 63 -6.97 -21.39 -1.39
C VAL A 63 -5.48 -21.05 -1.39
N PRO A 64 -4.71 -21.47 -2.43
CA PRO A 64 -3.31 -21.09 -2.55
C PRO A 64 -3.10 -19.58 -2.61
N LEU A 65 -2.25 -19.05 -1.73
CA LEU A 65 -1.86 -17.64 -1.67
C LEU A 65 -0.37 -17.52 -2.01
N PRO A 66 -0.01 -16.98 -3.18
CA PRO A 66 1.39 -16.82 -3.57
C PRO A 66 2.07 -15.66 -2.81
N LEU A 67 3.32 -15.88 -2.41
CA LEU A 67 4.21 -14.88 -1.84
C LEU A 67 5.52 -14.87 -2.62
N SER A 68 6.06 -13.68 -2.89
CA SER A 68 7.43 -13.51 -3.39
C SER A 68 8.32 -13.01 -2.27
N VAL A 69 9.39 -13.75 -1.98
CA VAL A 69 10.38 -13.40 -0.95
C VAL A 69 11.66 -12.94 -1.63
N TYR A 70 12.13 -11.75 -1.28
CA TYR A 70 13.39 -11.17 -1.76
C TYR A 70 14.33 -11.02 -0.57
N ARG A 71 15.54 -11.53 -0.72
CA ARG A 71 16.57 -11.49 0.32
C ARG A 71 17.88 -10.97 -0.28
N PRO A 72 18.68 -10.19 0.47
CA PRO A 72 20.04 -9.90 0.04
C PRO A 72 20.81 -11.21 -0.17
N ALA A 73 21.46 -11.40 -1.33
CA ALA A 73 22.23 -12.63 -1.63
C ALA A 73 23.43 -12.81 -0.66
N ARG A 74 23.92 -11.72 -0.07
CA ARG A 74 24.88 -11.73 1.04
C ARG A 74 24.15 -11.30 2.31
N ALA A 75 23.30 -12.19 2.81
CA ALA A 75 22.62 -11.93 4.07
C ALA A 75 23.64 -11.83 5.21
N GLY A 76 23.40 -10.89 6.12
CA GLY A 76 24.10 -10.82 7.41
C GLY A 76 23.80 -12.07 8.26
N ARG A 77 24.01 -11.95 9.56
CA ARG A 77 23.73 -13.05 10.51
C ARG A 77 22.26 -13.46 10.41
N ALA A 78 21.99 -14.77 10.32
CA ALA A 78 20.64 -15.30 10.24
C ALA A 78 19.78 -14.81 11.44
N GLY A 79 18.52 -14.42 11.17
CA GLY A 79 17.56 -14.01 12.20
C GLY A 79 17.72 -12.57 12.69
N THR A 80 18.39 -11.69 11.94
CA THR A 80 18.64 -10.29 12.37
C THR A 80 18.16 -9.25 11.37
N ALA A 81 17.66 -9.66 10.19
CA ALA A 81 17.20 -8.73 9.19
C ALA A 81 15.79 -8.21 9.54
N PRO A 82 15.49 -6.90 9.36
CA PRO A 82 14.12 -6.43 9.40
C PRO A 82 13.34 -7.05 8.23
N CYS A 83 12.04 -7.20 8.40
CA CYS A 83 11.14 -7.64 7.34
C CYS A 83 10.24 -6.50 6.88
N VAL A 84 10.13 -6.30 5.58
CA VAL A 84 9.09 -5.47 4.98
C VAL A 84 8.07 -6.38 4.30
N TYR A 85 6.89 -6.46 4.87
CA TYR A 85 5.74 -7.12 4.27
C TYR A 85 5.02 -6.13 3.38
N TRP A 86 5.15 -6.34 2.04
CA TRP A 86 4.65 -5.43 1.03
C TRP A 86 3.29 -5.85 0.49
N ILE A 87 2.36 -4.90 0.43
CA ILE A 87 1.02 -5.07 -0.12
C ILE A 87 0.85 -4.08 -1.27
N HIS A 88 0.63 -4.60 -2.48
CA HIS A 88 0.59 -3.80 -3.70
C HIS A 88 -0.70 -2.98 -3.84
N GLY A 89 -0.62 -1.88 -4.61
CA GLY A 89 -1.75 -1.06 -4.99
C GLY A 89 -2.56 -1.64 -6.15
N GLY A 90 -3.51 -0.85 -6.65
CA GLY A 90 -4.35 -1.22 -7.79
C GLY A 90 -5.85 -1.20 -7.50
N GLY A 91 -6.30 -0.39 -6.53
CA GLY A 91 -7.73 -0.20 -6.20
C GLY A 91 -8.42 -1.49 -5.73
N MET A 92 -7.66 -2.48 -5.25
CA MET A 92 -8.12 -3.83 -4.89
C MET A 92 -8.69 -4.65 -6.05
N VAL A 93 -8.62 -4.11 -7.28
CA VAL A 93 -9.17 -4.72 -8.49
C VAL A 93 -8.13 -5.09 -9.54
N MET A 94 -6.89 -4.64 -9.40
CA MET A 94 -5.78 -4.93 -10.33
C MET A 94 -4.43 -4.95 -9.60
N GLY A 95 -3.38 -5.34 -10.31
CA GLY A 95 -2.05 -5.51 -9.77
C GLY A 95 -1.75 -6.95 -9.39
N ASP A 96 -0.53 -7.17 -8.97
CA ASP A 96 0.02 -8.43 -8.52
C ASP A 96 1.16 -8.20 -7.52
N ARG A 97 1.74 -9.25 -6.96
CA ARG A 97 2.86 -9.17 -6.01
C ARG A 97 4.14 -8.53 -6.56
N PHE A 98 4.20 -8.20 -7.85
CA PHE A 98 5.32 -7.49 -8.48
C PHE A 98 5.05 -6.00 -8.66
N SER A 99 3.81 -5.56 -8.44
CA SER A 99 3.40 -4.17 -8.60
C SER A 99 4.03 -3.28 -7.53
N GLN A 100 4.65 -2.16 -7.95
CA GLN A 100 5.39 -1.19 -7.13
C GLN A 100 6.47 -1.82 -6.23
N ILE A 101 6.95 -3.02 -6.57
CA ILE A 101 7.96 -3.75 -5.78
C ILE A 101 9.33 -3.03 -5.76
N ASP A 102 9.57 -2.13 -6.69
CA ASP A 102 10.75 -1.26 -6.72
C ASP A 102 10.89 -0.43 -5.44
N ILE A 103 9.76 -0.04 -4.82
CA ILE A 103 9.75 0.74 -3.57
C ILE A 103 10.37 -0.05 -2.40
N PRO A 104 9.85 -1.22 -1.99
CA PRO A 104 10.46 -1.95 -0.88
C PRO A 104 11.81 -2.57 -1.23
N LEU A 105 12.15 -2.75 -2.51
CA LEU A 105 13.50 -3.16 -2.91
C LEU A 105 14.56 -2.09 -2.63
N GLU A 106 14.21 -0.79 -2.58
CA GLU A 106 15.11 0.26 -2.10
C GLU A 106 15.46 0.04 -0.62
N TRP A 107 14.51 -0.41 0.20
CA TRP A 107 14.73 -0.69 1.63
C TRP A 107 15.50 -1.99 1.84
N LEU A 108 15.36 -2.97 0.92
CA LEU A 108 16.23 -4.14 0.90
C LEU A 108 17.68 -3.72 0.64
N ASP A 109 17.91 -2.85 -0.36
CA ASP A 109 19.24 -2.35 -0.69
C ASP A 109 19.86 -1.53 0.46
N GLU A 110 19.06 -0.68 1.12
CA GLU A 110 19.55 0.24 2.14
C GLU A 110 19.76 -0.44 3.51
N PHE A 111 18.82 -1.31 3.93
CA PHE A 111 18.81 -1.87 5.28
C PHE A 111 19.13 -3.36 5.35
N GLY A 112 19.32 -4.02 4.19
CA GLY A 112 19.42 -5.48 4.15
C GLY A 112 18.11 -6.17 4.57
N ALA A 113 16.99 -5.48 4.41
CA ALA A 113 15.68 -6.02 4.77
C ALA A 113 15.31 -7.23 3.92
N VAL A 114 14.60 -8.18 4.50
CA VAL A 114 13.86 -9.19 3.73
C VAL A 114 12.54 -8.58 3.30
N VAL A 115 12.25 -8.60 2.00
CA VAL A 115 10.96 -8.14 1.47
C VAL A 115 10.10 -9.33 1.14
N VAL A 116 8.87 -9.35 1.65
CA VAL A 116 7.86 -10.36 1.30
C VAL A 116 6.65 -9.65 0.70
N SER A 117 6.34 -9.96 -0.55
CA SER A 117 5.20 -9.39 -1.26
C SER A 117 4.11 -10.43 -1.47
N VAL A 118 2.88 -10.07 -1.14
CA VAL A 118 1.71 -10.95 -1.21
C VAL A 118 0.92 -10.73 -2.49
N ASP A 119 0.45 -11.84 -3.09
CA ASP A 119 -0.47 -11.84 -4.23
C ASP A 119 -1.89 -12.09 -3.74
N TYR A 120 -2.46 -11.09 -3.05
CA TYR A 120 -3.80 -11.19 -2.50
C TYR A 120 -4.87 -11.26 -3.60
N ARG A 121 -5.95 -11.96 -3.36
CA ARG A 121 -7.05 -12.11 -4.31
C ARG A 121 -7.77 -10.78 -4.54
N LEU A 122 -8.06 -10.50 -5.81
CA LEU A 122 -8.62 -9.22 -6.25
C LEU A 122 -10.14 -9.27 -6.35
N ALA A 123 -10.77 -8.13 -6.13
CA ALA A 123 -12.18 -7.90 -6.43
C ALA A 123 -12.39 -7.70 -7.96
N PRO A 124 -13.56 -8.04 -8.51
CA PRO A 124 -14.78 -8.52 -7.81
C PRO A 124 -14.79 -10.02 -7.51
N GLU A 125 -13.78 -10.78 -7.91
CA GLU A 125 -13.72 -12.23 -7.70
C GLU A 125 -13.57 -12.59 -6.21
N ALA A 126 -12.95 -11.71 -5.43
CA ALA A 126 -12.81 -11.80 -3.98
C ALA A 126 -13.35 -10.53 -3.33
N THR A 127 -14.39 -10.65 -2.52
CA THR A 127 -15.13 -9.53 -1.94
C THR A 127 -15.05 -9.48 -0.42
N GLY A 128 -15.45 -8.37 0.16
CA GLY A 128 -15.54 -8.18 1.61
C GLY A 128 -14.18 -8.25 2.28
N THR A 129 -14.01 -9.15 3.25
CA THR A 129 -12.77 -9.28 4.02
C THR A 129 -11.71 -10.13 3.32
N VAL A 130 -12.02 -10.81 2.21
CA VAL A 130 -11.09 -11.76 1.58
C VAL A 130 -9.72 -11.15 1.29
N PRO A 131 -9.58 -9.97 0.66
CA PRO A 131 -8.25 -9.41 0.40
C PRO A 131 -7.46 -9.07 1.68
N VAL A 132 -8.10 -8.52 2.71
CA VAL A 132 -7.41 -8.22 3.97
C VAL A 132 -7.08 -9.50 4.76
N ASP A 133 -7.95 -10.52 4.71
CA ASP A 133 -7.70 -11.84 5.31
C ASP A 133 -6.50 -12.52 4.63
N ASP A 134 -6.39 -12.46 3.30
CA ASP A 134 -5.24 -12.98 2.55
C ASP A 134 -3.95 -12.29 2.98
N CYS A 135 -3.94 -10.94 3.03
CA CYS A 135 -2.79 -10.19 3.48
C CYS A 135 -2.39 -10.55 4.92
N TYR A 136 -3.37 -10.71 5.80
CA TYR A 136 -3.12 -11.10 7.19
C TYR A 136 -2.57 -12.53 7.30
N GLN A 137 -3.11 -13.49 6.54
CA GLN A 137 -2.61 -14.87 6.53
C GLN A 137 -1.16 -14.96 6.01
N GLY A 138 -0.84 -14.21 4.97
CA GLY A 138 0.54 -14.11 4.48
C GLY A 138 1.48 -13.53 5.53
N LEU A 139 1.05 -12.51 6.27
CA LEU A 139 1.83 -11.91 7.36
C LEU A 139 2.03 -12.87 8.54
N LEU A 140 0.99 -13.61 8.95
CA LEU A 140 1.09 -14.66 9.97
C LEU A 140 2.14 -15.69 9.57
N TRP A 141 2.05 -16.18 8.34
CA TRP A 141 3.04 -17.14 7.83
C TRP A 141 4.46 -16.59 7.90
N VAL A 142 4.68 -15.32 7.54
CA VAL A 142 5.99 -14.66 7.63
C VAL A 142 6.52 -14.68 9.07
N ALA A 143 5.68 -14.32 10.04
CA ALA A 143 6.05 -14.30 11.45
C ALA A 143 6.38 -15.70 11.98
N GLU A 144 5.59 -16.71 11.63
CA GLU A 144 5.80 -18.11 12.01
C GLU A 144 7.08 -18.70 11.40
N HIS A 145 7.50 -18.24 10.21
CA HIS A 145 8.67 -18.70 9.48
C HIS A 145 9.84 -17.71 9.52
N ALA A 146 9.82 -16.74 10.46
CA ALA A 146 10.81 -15.68 10.54
C ALA A 146 12.26 -16.23 10.57
N THR A 147 12.53 -17.28 11.36
CA THR A 147 13.84 -17.92 11.41
C THR A 147 14.29 -18.50 10.07
N GLU A 148 13.41 -19.18 9.34
CA GLU A 148 13.69 -19.75 8.00
C GLU A 148 13.98 -18.63 7.00
N LEU A 149 13.25 -17.54 7.10
CA LEU A 149 13.42 -16.36 6.26
C LEU A 149 14.65 -15.53 6.61
N GLY A 150 15.27 -15.76 7.80
CA GLY A 150 16.37 -14.97 8.31
C GLY A 150 15.92 -13.61 8.86
N VAL A 151 14.64 -13.49 9.21
CA VAL A 151 13.97 -12.30 9.70
C VAL A 151 14.01 -12.26 11.23
N ASP A 152 14.12 -11.07 11.79
CA ASP A 152 13.87 -10.79 13.20
C ASP A 152 12.35 -10.59 13.40
N PRO A 153 11.67 -11.47 14.12
CA PRO A 153 10.23 -11.38 14.33
C PRO A 153 9.79 -10.11 15.08
N ASP A 154 10.70 -9.48 15.83
CA ASP A 154 10.46 -8.21 16.52
C ASP A 154 10.68 -6.99 15.62
N ARG A 155 10.99 -7.19 14.33
CA ARG A 155 11.27 -6.12 13.36
C ARG A 155 10.50 -6.30 12.05
N ILE A 156 9.19 -6.59 12.16
CA ILE A 156 8.29 -6.73 11.03
C ILE A 156 7.57 -5.40 10.78
N ILE A 157 7.70 -4.90 9.56
CA ILE A 157 7.08 -3.68 9.05
C ILE A 157 6.06 -4.08 8.01
N VAL A 158 4.82 -3.59 8.13
CA VAL A 158 3.80 -3.73 7.07
C VAL A 158 3.80 -2.46 6.23
N ALA A 159 3.90 -2.60 4.92
CA ALA A 159 3.94 -1.47 4.02
C ALA A 159 3.06 -1.70 2.78
N GLY A 160 2.49 -0.64 2.25
CA GLY A 160 1.70 -0.74 1.02
C GLY A 160 1.37 0.61 0.42
N ALA A 161 1.00 0.59 -0.86
CA ALA A 161 0.65 1.78 -1.63
C ALA A 161 -0.81 1.74 -2.09
N SER A 162 -1.51 2.88 -2.02
CA SER A 162 -2.90 3.01 -2.51
C SER A 162 -3.83 2.00 -1.82
N ALA A 163 -4.50 1.13 -2.59
CA ALA A 163 -5.27 0.01 -2.04
C ALA A 163 -4.45 -0.87 -1.09
N GLY A 164 -3.17 -1.14 -1.43
CA GLY A 164 -2.26 -1.88 -0.57
C GLY A 164 -1.93 -1.13 0.74
N GLY A 165 -1.90 0.19 0.71
CA GLY A 165 -1.80 1.03 1.91
C GLY A 165 -3.04 0.91 2.81
N GLY A 166 -4.23 0.88 2.21
CA GLY A 166 -5.48 0.62 2.92
C GLY A 166 -5.52 -0.79 3.54
N LEU A 167 -5.11 -1.81 2.78
CA LEU A 167 -4.98 -3.17 3.28
C LEU A 167 -3.91 -3.29 4.38
N ALA A 168 -2.80 -2.57 4.27
CA ALA A 168 -1.77 -2.53 5.32
C ALA A 168 -2.32 -1.95 6.63
N ALA A 169 -3.09 -0.85 6.55
CA ALA A 169 -3.78 -0.28 7.71
C ALA A 169 -4.80 -1.27 8.29
N GLY A 170 -5.58 -1.96 7.43
CA GLY A 170 -6.53 -2.99 7.85
C GLY A 170 -5.86 -4.18 8.56
N VAL A 171 -4.73 -4.65 8.00
CA VAL A 171 -3.89 -5.71 8.60
C VAL A 171 -3.33 -5.27 9.95
N ALA A 172 -2.86 -4.02 10.07
CA ALA A 172 -2.35 -3.50 11.34
C ALA A 172 -3.45 -3.43 12.42
N LEU A 173 -4.67 -3.00 12.06
CA LEU A 173 -5.84 -3.03 12.94
C LEU A 173 -6.14 -4.47 13.38
N LEU A 174 -6.20 -5.39 12.43
CA LEU A 174 -6.53 -6.81 12.70
C LEU A 174 -5.47 -7.46 13.59
N ALA A 175 -4.18 -7.25 13.31
CA ALA A 175 -3.07 -7.77 14.11
C ALA A 175 -3.09 -7.23 15.55
N ARG A 176 -3.37 -5.93 15.73
CA ARG A 176 -3.56 -5.31 17.04
C ARG A 176 -4.70 -5.97 17.83
N ASP A 177 -5.85 -6.12 17.19
CA ASP A 177 -7.06 -6.63 17.84
C ASP A 177 -6.95 -8.12 18.21
N LEU A 178 -6.21 -8.90 17.40
CA LEU A 178 -5.91 -10.31 17.66
C LEU A 178 -4.66 -10.52 18.53
N GLY A 179 -3.84 -9.47 18.75
CA GLY A 179 -2.61 -9.52 19.52
C GLY A 179 -1.46 -10.28 18.82
N THR A 180 -1.57 -10.56 17.51
CA THR A 180 -0.58 -11.29 16.73
C THR A 180 -0.76 -11.02 15.22
N PRO A 181 0.33 -11.07 14.39
CA PRO A 181 1.72 -11.00 14.82
C PRO A 181 2.08 -9.59 15.31
N ALA A 182 3.21 -9.45 15.98
CA ALA A 182 3.74 -8.14 16.32
C ALA A 182 4.16 -7.40 15.05
N ILE A 183 3.70 -6.15 14.91
CA ILE A 183 4.07 -5.23 13.83
C ILE A 183 4.73 -4.02 14.50
N THR A 184 5.98 -3.71 14.14
CA THR A 184 6.72 -2.60 14.77
C THR A 184 6.41 -1.27 14.11
N ALA A 185 6.15 -1.27 12.81
CA ALA A 185 5.79 -0.08 12.05
C ALA A 185 4.85 -0.39 10.89
N GLN A 186 4.09 0.62 10.45
CA GLN A 186 3.35 0.58 9.20
C GLN A 186 3.72 1.79 8.31
N VAL A 187 3.90 1.53 7.00
CA VAL A 187 4.19 2.54 5.99
C VAL A 187 3.06 2.58 4.98
N LEU A 188 2.28 3.63 5.01
CA LEU A 188 1.05 3.81 4.25
C LEU A 188 1.27 4.89 3.18
N ILE A 189 1.43 4.47 1.92
CA ILE A 189 1.70 5.36 0.79
C ILE A 189 0.39 5.67 0.09
N CYS A 190 -0.06 6.93 0.13
CA CYS A 190 -1.35 7.39 -0.39
C CYS A 190 -2.48 6.37 -0.19
N PRO A 191 -2.73 5.93 1.07
CA PRO A 191 -3.57 4.79 1.35
C PRO A 191 -5.06 5.02 1.01
N MET A 192 -5.73 4.01 0.47
CA MET A 192 -7.17 3.98 0.21
C MET A 192 -7.90 3.51 1.47
N LEU A 193 -8.41 4.44 2.30
CA LEU A 193 -8.88 4.16 3.66
C LEU A 193 -10.41 4.22 3.83
N ASP A 194 -11.11 5.01 3.02
CA ASP A 194 -12.51 5.38 3.24
C ASP A 194 -13.42 5.00 2.05
N HIS A 195 -14.20 3.93 2.23
CA HIS A 195 -15.14 3.46 1.21
C HIS A 195 -16.25 4.48 0.87
N ARG A 196 -16.55 5.41 1.78
CA ARG A 196 -17.60 6.42 1.57
C ARG A 196 -17.27 7.37 0.43
N ASN A 197 -15.98 7.54 0.11
CA ASN A 197 -15.51 8.35 -1.02
C ASN A 197 -16.14 9.76 -1.03
N ALA A 198 -16.28 10.36 0.15
CA ALA A 198 -17.09 11.57 0.37
C ALA A 198 -16.30 12.78 0.89
N THR A 199 -14.96 12.71 0.87
CA THR A 199 -14.09 13.81 1.30
C THR A 199 -14.11 14.99 0.31
N PRO A 200 -13.69 16.18 0.69
CA PRO A 200 -13.47 17.26 -0.27
C PRO A 200 -12.50 16.87 -1.40
N SER A 201 -11.39 16.17 -1.07
CA SER A 201 -10.42 15.73 -2.08
C SER A 201 -11.02 14.72 -3.06
N SER A 202 -11.79 13.74 -2.61
CA SER A 202 -12.44 12.78 -3.51
C SER A 202 -13.39 13.46 -4.50
N ARG A 203 -14.13 14.48 -4.04
CA ARG A 203 -15.00 15.31 -4.92
C ARG A 203 -14.21 16.21 -5.88
N GLN A 204 -13.03 16.71 -5.46
CA GLN A 204 -12.17 17.53 -6.32
C GLN A 204 -11.67 16.77 -7.53
N TYR A 205 -11.45 15.47 -7.40
CA TYR A 205 -10.92 14.60 -8.47
C TYR A 205 -11.97 13.70 -9.10
N SER A 206 -13.25 14.10 -9.05
CA SER A 206 -14.37 13.49 -9.78
C SER A 206 -14.72 14.28 -11.04
N GLY A 207 -15.21 13.57 -12.07
CA GLY A 207 -15.64 14.13 -13.34
C GLY A 207 -14.51 14.60 -14.27
N VAL A 208 -13.28 14.19 -14.04
CA VAL A 208 -12.11 14.57 -14.82
C VAL A 208 -11.15 13.39 -15.00
N PRO A 209 -10.40 13.35 -16.10
CA PRO A 209 -9.34 12.37 -16.28
C PRO A 209 -8.22 12.55 -15.23
N GLY A 210 -7.69 11.44 -14.74
CA GLY A 210 -6.60 11.41 -13.78
C GLY A 210 -5.95 10.04 -13.72
N VAL A 211 -4.91 9.90 -12.90
CA VAL A 211 -4.29 8.59 -12.61
C VAL A 211 -5.22 7.74 -11.76
N TRP A 212 -5.83 8.35 -10.73
CA TRP A 212 -6.92 7.76 -9.96
C TRP A 212 -7.96 8.84 -9.67
N THR A 213 -9.24 8.55 -9.93
CA THR A 213 -10.34 9.51 -9.83
C THR A 213 -11.37 9.04 -8.80
N GLY A 214 -12.27 9.94 -8.39
CA GLY A 214 -13.38 9.58 -7.51
C GLY A 214 -14.27 8.47 -8.08
N GLU A 215 -14.45 8.45 -9.41
CA GLU A 215 -15.23 7.41 -10.10
C GLU A 215 -14.50 6.06 -10.12
N MET A 216 -13.18 6.06 -10.35
CA MET A 216 -12.36 4.84 -10.26
C MET A 216 -12.36 4.30 -8.84
N ASN A 217 -12.26 5.19 -7.84
CA ASN A 217 -12.33 4.84 -6.44
C ASN A 217 -13.69 4.23 -6.07
N ALA A 218 -14.78 4.85 -6.52
CA ALA A 218 -16.13 4.31 -6.34
C ALA A 218 -16.31 2.93 -7.02
N PHE A 219 -15.67 2.71 -8.18
CA PHE A 219 -15.67 1.41 -8.84
C PHE A 219 -14.92 0.36 -8.01
N GLY A 220 -13.70 0.66 -7.54
CA GLY A 220 -12.89 -0.24 -6.71
C GLY A 220 -13.63 -0.65 -5.43
N TRP A 221 -14.16 0.32 -4.71
CA TRP A 221 -14.94 0.04 -3.50
C TRP A 221 -16.19 -0.79 -3.77
N ARG A 222 -16.98 -0.47 -4.80
CA ARG A 222 -18.15 -1.29 -5.15
C ARG A 222 -17.76 -2.72 -5.51
N ALA A 223 -16.66 -2.89 -6.25
CA ALA A 223 -16.18 -4.22 -6.60
C ALA A 223 -15.76 -5.03 -5.36
N LEU A 224 -15.08 -4.39 -4.40
CA LEU A 224 -14.66 -5.03 -3.16
C LEU A 224 -15.83 -5.33 -2.23
N LEU A 225 -16.73 -4.37 -2.03
CA LEU A 225 -17.80 -4.50 -1.05
C LEU A 225 -18.90 -5.45 -1.52
N GLY A 226 -19.11 -5.58 -2.84
CA GLY A 226 -20.16 -6.45 -3.37
C GLY A 226 -21.54 -6.06 -2.81
N ASP A 227 -22.18 -7.00 -2.14
CA ASP A 227 -23.53 -6.83 -1.56
C ASP A 227 -23.50 -6.39 -0.07
N LEU A 228 -22.32 -6.05 0.48
CA LEU A 228 -22.23 -5.56 1.87
C LEU A 228 -22.95 -4.21 2.00
N THR A 229 -23.76 -4.09 3.04
CA THR A 229 -24.38 -2.82 3.45
C THR A 229 -23.41 -2.00 4.33
N ASP A 230 -23.55 -0.68 4.35
CA ASP A 230 -22.62 0.22 5.02
C ASP A 230 -22.39 -0.14 6.51
N ASP A 231 -23.43 -0.61 7.20
CA ASP A 231 -23.38 -1.05 8.59
C ASP A 231 -22.69 -2.40 8.81
N ALA A 232 -22.50 -3.16 7.73
CA ALA A 232 -21.82 -4.47 7.77
C ALA A 232 -20.33 -4.39 7.36
N ILE A 233 -19.82 -3.22 6.95
CA ILE A 233 -18.42 -3.06 6.49
C ILE A 233 -17.49 -3.01 7.72
N PRO A 234 -16.58 -3.99 7.89
CA PRO A 234 -15.63 -3.96 8.98
C PRO A 234 -14.57 -2.85 8.81
N ALA A 235 -14.06 -2.33 9.93
CA ALA A 235 -12.95 -1.39 9.92
C ALA A 235 -11.66 -1.95 9.30
N TYR A 236 -11.48 -3.26 9.27
CA TYR A 236 -10.35 -3.90 8.59
C TYR A 236 -10.41 -3.78 7.06
N VAL A 237 -11.62 -3.63 6.51
CA VAL A 237 -11.84 -3.40 5.08
C VAL A 237 -11.77 -1.91 4.75
N SER A 238 -12.33 -1.07 5.60
CA SER A 238 -12.32 0.40 5.45
C SER A 238 -11.76 1.05 6.72
N PRO A 239 -10.44 1.22 6.84
CA PRO A 239 -9.77 1.65 8.07
C PRO A 239 -10.23 2.99 8.64
N ALA A 240 -10.76 3.88 7.81
CA ALA A 240 -11.38 5.12 8.25
C ALA A 240 -12.60 4.92 9.16
N LEU A 241 -13.21 3.74 9.16
CA LEU A 241 -14.33 3.40 10.05
C LEU A 241 -13.89 3.02 11.47
N ALA A 242 -12.61 2.72 11.71
CA ALA A 242 -12.13 2.32 13.02
C ALA A 242 -12.48 3.39 14.07
N GLY A 243 -13.22 3.00 15.10
CA GLY A 243 -13.61 3.90 16.19
C GLY A 243 -12.46 4.23 17.15
N ASP A 244 -11.48 3.33 17.25
CA ASP A 244 -10.30 3.46 18.08
C ASP A 244 -9.04 3.12 17.28
N LEU A 245 -8.05 4.01 17.32
CA LEU A 245 -6.73 3.85 16.69
C LEU A 245 -5.60 3.75 17.73
N ALA A 246 -5.94 3.59 19.01
CA ALA A 246 -4.93 3.34 20.04
C ALA A 246 -4.21 2.01 19.82
N GLY A 247 -2.93 1.94 20.20
CA GLY A 247 -2.13 0.71 20.12
C GLY A 247 -1.72 0.29 18.72
N LEU A 248 -1.98 1.12 17.70
CA LEU A 248 -1.42 0.89 16.35
C LEU A 248 0.11 1.00 16.36
N PRO A 249 0.80 0.29 15.45
CA PRO A 249 2.24 0.44 15.25
C PRO A 249 2.62 1.90 14.95
N THR A 250 3.88 2.27 15.19
CA THR A 250 4.41 3.55 14.70
C THR A 250 4.15 3.67 13.21
N THR A 251 3.56 4.79 12.79
CA THR A 251 2.96 4.94 11.47
C THR A 251 3.66 6.02 10.66
N TYR A 252 3.98 5.71 9.41
CA TYR A 252 4.32 6.69 8.38
C TYR A 252 3.18 6.77 7.37
N ILE A 253 2.74 7.99 7.05
CA ILE A 253 1.74 8.24 6.00
C ILE A 253 2.28 9.32 5.08
N ASP A 254 2.22 9.11 3.78
CA ASP A 254 2.41 10.19 2.84
C ASP A 254 1.39 10.15 1.69
N THR A 255 1.06 11.34 1.19
CA THR A 255 0.06 11.53 0.15
C THR A 255 0.38 12.76 -0.69
N GLY A 256 -0.16 12.85 -1.89
CA GLY A 256 -0.07 14.06 -2.70
C GLY A 256 -1.14 15.08 -2.30
N SER A 257 -0.85 16.38 -2.48
CA SER A 257 -1.90 17.40 -2.26
C SER A 257 -2.95 17.41 -3.38
N ALA A 258 -2.62 16.85 -4.54
CA ALA A 258 -3.41 16.89 -5.77
C ALA A 258 -4.00 15.51 -6.10
N GLU A 259 -4.58 14.82 -5.11
CA GLU A 259 -5.13 13.48 -5.27
C GLU A 259 -6.42 13.22 -4.46
N VAL A 260 -7.03 12.06 -4.72
CA VAL A 260 -8.33 11.62 -4.17
C VAL A 260 -8.26 11.37 -2.66
N PHE A 261 -7.21 10.71 -2.16
CA PHE A 261 -7.12 10.20 -0.78
C PHE A 261 -6.57 11.21 0.23
N ARG A 262 -6.06 12.35 -0.22
CA ARG A 262 -5.42 13.36 0.65
C ARG A 262 -6.14 13.59 1.97
N ASP A 263 -7.45 13.84 1.92
CA ASP A 263 -8.16 14.28 3.13
C ASP A 263 -8.42 13.12 4.10
N GLU A 264 -8.67 11.91 3.61
CA GLU A 264 -8.80 10.72 4.45
C GLU A 264 -7.48 10.32 5.10
N ASP A 265 -6.35 10.50 4.39
CA ASP A 265 -5.01 10.22 4.89
C ASP A 265 -4.63 11.19 6.02
N VAL A 266 -4.94 12.49 5.84
CA VAL A 266 -4.73 13.52 6.86
C VAL A 266 -5.61 13.27 8.10
N ASP A 267 -6.89 12.91 7.90
CA ASP A 267 -7.80 12.57 9.00
C ASP A 267 -7.30 11.35 9.77
N TYR A 268 -6.87 10.30 9.08
CA TYR A 268 -6.39 9.09 9.72
C TYR A 268 -5.15 9.34 10.59
N ALA A 269 -4.17 10.12 10.11
CA ALA A 269 -3.02 10.54 10.90
C ALA A 269 -3.44 11.35 12.15
N SER A 270 -4.36 12.30 11.97
CA SER A 270 -4.87 13.14 13.06
C SER A 270 -5.56 12.30 14.14
N ARG A 271 -6.28 11.26 13.75
CA ARG A 271 -6.96 10.35 14.67
C ARG A 271 -5.99 9.40 15.38
N ILE A 272 -4.90 8.99 14.73
CA ILE A 272 -3.82 8.24 15.40
C ILE A 272 -3.22 9.10 16.52
N TRP A 273 -2.90 10.37 16.28
CA TRP A 273 -2.39 11.28 17.31
C TRP A 273 -3.41 11.50 18.44
N ALA A 274 -4.68 11.69 18.09
CA ALA A 274 -5.75 11.87 19.10
C ALA A 274 -5.92 10.62 20.00
N ALA A 275 -5.60 9.44 19.49
CA ALA A 275 -5.59 8.19 20.23
C ALA A 275 -4.27 7.92 21.01
N GLY A 276 -3.33 8.88 21.00
CA GLY A 276 -2.03 8.77 21.68
C GLY A 276 -0.97 7.98 20.92
N GLY A 277 -1.26 7.59 19.67
CA GLY A 277 -0.34 6.88 18.79
C GLY A 277 0.72 7.81 18.15
N GLN A 278 1.69 7.19 17.50
CA GLN A 278 2.78 7.89 16.80
C GLN A 278 2.55 7.80 15.29
N ALA A 279 2.40 8.94 14.64
CA ALA A 279 2.32 9.06 13.19
C ALA A 279 3.24 10.17 12.67
N GLU A 280 3.87 9.93 11.52
CA GLU A 280 4.55 10.98 10.75
C GLU A 280 3.80 11.12 9.41
N LEU A 281 3.32 12.33 9.12
CA LEU A 281 2.50 12.62 7.94
C LEU A 281 3.23 13.59 7.01
N HIS A 282 3.28 13.27 5.72
CA HIS A 282 3.75 14.16 4.66
C HIS A 282 2.67 14.37 3.60
N VAL A 283 2.38 15.63 3.27
CA VAL A 283 1.50 16.00 2.16
C VAL A 283 2.34 16.71 1.10
N TRP A 284 2.64 16.01 0.01
CA TRP A 284 3.52 16.48 -1.05
C TRP A 284 2.81 17.48 -1.97
N ALA A 285 3.24 18.75 -1.93
CA ALA A 285 2.61 19.83 -2.68
C ALA A 285 2.66 19.58 -4.20
N GLY A 286 1.50 19.39 -4.81
CA GLY A 286 1.38 19.11 -6.25
C GLY A 286 1.58 17.65 -6.66
N GLY A 287 1.85 16.74 -5.72
CA GLY A 287 1.85 15.29 -5.96
C GLY A 287 0.43 14.84 -6.31
N PHE A 288 0.28 14.07 -7.38
CA PHE A 288 -0.96 13.35 -7.74
C PHE A 288 -0.87 11.91 -7.25
N HIS A 289 -1.95 11.15 -7.35
CA HIS A 289 -2.00 9.76 -6.86
C HIS A 289 -0.92 8.87 -7.50
N GLY A 290 -0.03 8.31 -6.68
CA GLY A 290 1.04 7.43 -7.16
C GLY A 290 2.15 8.12 -7.97
N PHE A 291 2.34 9.43 -7.79
CA PHE A 291 3.33 10.23 -8.55
C PHE A 291 4.75 9.68 -8.44
N ASP A 292 5.11 9.17 -7.28
CA ASP A 292 6.45 8.65 -7.00
C ASP A 292 6.69 7.24 -7.56
N ALA A 293 5.62 6.47 -7.76
CA ALA A 293 5.68 5.19 -8.46
C ALA A 293 5.75 5.36 -9.98
N LEU A 294 4.98 6.32 -10.53
CA LEU A 294 4.95 6.58 -11.98
C LEU A 294 6.18 7.34 -12.47
N PHE A 295 6.65 8.31 -11.70
CA PHE A 295 7.79 9.16 -12.08
C PHE A 295 8.84 9.22 -10.95
N PRO A 296 9.51 8.11 -10.63
CA PRO A 296 10.43 8.03 -9.49
C PRO A 296 11.61 9.00 -9.60
N GLN A 297 11.97 9.44 -10.82
CA GLN A 297 13.08 10.34 -11.08
C GLN A 297 12.71 11.83 -10.94
N ALA A 298 11.42 12.18 -10.86
CA ALA A 298 11.01 13.55 -10.59
C ALA A 298 11.52 14.00 -9.21
N ARG A 299 11.91 15.27 -9.08
CA ARG A 299 12.56 15.78 -7.85
C ARG A 299 11.69 15.58 -6.61
N ILE A 300 10.38 15.85 -6.72
CA ILE A 300 9.45 15.65 -5.62
C ILE A 300 9.29 14.17 -5.27
N SER A 301 9.27 13.28 -6.27
CA SER A 301 9.18 11.82 -6.10
C SER A 301 10.42 11.25 -5.41
N ALA A 302 11.60 11.62 -5.88
CA ALA A 302 12.87 11.24 -5.26
C ALA A 302 12.97 11.75 -3.82
N THR A 303 12.43 12.94 -3.52
CA THR A 303 12.38 13.47 -2.17
C THR A 303 11.42 12.66 -1.29
N ALA A 304 10.22 12.33 -1.79
CA ALA A 304 9.25 11.53 -1.06
C ALA A 304 9.81 10.14 -0.70
N ARG A 305 10.41 9.44 -1.67
CA ARG A 305 11.04 8.14 -1.46
C ARG A 305 12.18 8.20 -0.43
N ARG A 306 13.06 9.20 -0.55
CA ARG A 306 14.15 9.40 0.41
C ARG A 306 13.63 9.68 1.83
N THR A 307 12.65 10.57 1.98
CA THR A 307 12.06 10.90 3.30
C THR A 307 11.48 9.66 3.97
N ARG A 308 10.80 8.81 3.21
CA ARG A 308 10.24 7.53 3.66
C ARG A 308 11.36 6.57 4.13
N THR A 309 12.44 6.48 3.34
CA THR A 309 13.62 5.67 3.67
C THR A 309 14.33 6.20 4.93
N GLU A 310 14.49 7.52 5.05
CA GLU A 310 15.06 8.17 6.24
C GLU A 310 14.21 7.94 7.50
N TRP A 311 12.88 7.95 7.38
CA TRP A 311 12.00 7.61 8.48
C TRP A 311 12.19 6.15 8.93
N LEU A 312 12.22 5.21 7.99
CA LEU A 312 12.51 3.81 8.30
C LEU A 312 13.88 3.63 8.95
N ALA A 313 14.91 4.33 8.49
CA ALA A 313 16.24 4.29 9.09
C ALA A 313 16.20 4.69 10.57
N ARG A 314 15.48 5.78 10.91
CA ARG A 314 15.31 6.21 12.31
C ARG A 314 14.56 5.17 13.15
N HIS A 315 13.52 4.57 12.58
CA HIS A 315 12.72 3.56 13.26
C HIS A 315 13.51 2.28 13.52
N LEU A 316 14.31 1.83 12.54
CA LEU A 316 15.09 0.60 12.63
C LEU A 316 16.36 0.74 13.51
N ALA A 317 16.79 1.96 13.80
CA ALA A 317 17.93 2.27 14.67
C ALA A 317 17.54 2.40 16.15
N ALA A 318 16.26 2.54 16.46
CA ALA A 318 15.72 2.67 17.81
C ALA A 318 15.56 1.31 18.49
#